data_d9f32a446ca791778bd5a8a733341e31
#
_entry.id   d9f32a446ca791778bd5a8a733341e31
#
_cell.length_a   1.000
_cell.length_b   1.000
_cell.length_c   1.000
_cell.angle_alpha   90.00
_cell.angle_beta   90.00
_cell.angle_gamma   90.00
#
_symmetry.space_group_name_H-M   'P 1'
#
loop_
_entity.id
_entity.type
_entity.pdbx_description
1 polymer ?
#
loop_
_entity_poly.entity_id
_entity_poly.type
_entity_poly.pdbx_seq_one_letter_code
_entity_poly.pdbx_strand_id
1 'polypeptide(L)'
;MPTTTTTTAAVGTRPASVADALDCGSVDVDVDAERADAGARDLDARPEPGGRGTGALLVTIVLVGIGLRIWRAGFGGLSYDESFTALAGRLPLGDLFAHLRAADTHPPLDYLLRAPIARAAGGAFALRLPSLVFSVAALIVFALWSRRLGRAGLIATALMAISEFQVLHGGEARMYALLQLLGVLALVVADRWVRAPRSWHAAALAALLVVAYLDHVSAFLLAGGAFVLPGLRRDGEAWRWRGAVVGATVVWAVAWGPTFLGQAEHDWAGWIPATTPAGIVRAVGGQVTGVDGLRTLLAVAVVAGGVALWRRDGRLGRVWLCLGALPFVAAAVVGAFTPFLLDRTLSLAAWAPVLALGVLGEVLIARWRLIGTALVGALLVAVLVGTAGFLAVKRYDVDLSMDHLHSVVRAGDVVATRPSRYGALADYRIGVLGGAPVRAVHVPGVPDTDAFRVGTGPASGRVWLLALAGDHRRAPGYESCAPTWTDGVTRIECLQPLER
;
A
#
# COMPACT_ATOMS: atom_id res chain seq x y z
N MET A 1 68.82 -24.15 -23.59
CA MET A 1 70.06 -24.77 -23.09
C MET A 1 70.44 -24.15 -21.79
N PRO A 2 70.91 -24.88 -20.74
CA PRO A 2 70.89 -26.31 -20.57
C PRO A 2 70.07 -26.71 -19.29
N THR A 3 69.40 -27.76 -19.31
CA THR A 3 69.46 -29.03 -18.59
C THR A 3 70.37 -29.13 -17.39
N THR A 4 69.86 -29.50 -16.23
CA THR A 4 70.50 -30.42 -15.34
C THR A 4 69.44 -31.20 -14.50
N THR A 5 69.45 -32.48 -14.79
CA THR A 5 68.84 -33.59 -14.06
C THR A 5 69.70 -33.92 -12.81
N THR A 6 69.07 -34.24 -11.68
CA THR A 6 69.69 -35.15 -10.71
C THR A 6 68.61 -35.97 -9.96
N THR A 7 68.86 -37.26 -9.90
CA THR A 7 68.04 -38.38 -9.46
C THR A 7 68.31 -38.71 -8.00
N THR A 8 67.39 -39.52 -7.42
CA THR A 8 67.46 -40.46 -6.26
C THR A 8 67.41 -39.81 -4.86
N ALA A 9 66.66 -40.40 -3.91
CA ALA A 9 66.44 -41.76 -3.50
C ALA A 9 65.16 -41.88 -2.64
N ALA A 10 64.52 -43.07 -2.77
CA ALA A 10 63.38 -43.52 -1.98
C ALA A 10 63.81 -43.91 -0.57
N VAL A 11 63.06 -43.47 0.48
CA VAL A 11 62.92 -44.16 1.75
C VAL A 11 61.45 -44.22 2.10
N GLY A 12 60.89 -45.39 2.10
CA GLY A 12 59.52 -45.62 2.50
C GLY A 12 59.35 -45.60 4.02
N THR A 13 58.43 -44.80 4.51
CA THR A 13 57.75 -45.05 5.78
C THR A 13 56.25 -44.77 5.56
N ARG A 14 55.43 -45.82 5.75
CA ARG A 14 53.99 -45.75 5.81
C ARG A 14 53.58 -44.80 6.96
N PRO A 15 52.71 -43.82 6.78
CA PRO A 15 52.00 -43.19 7.89
C PRO A 15 50.86 -44.11 8.33
N ALA A 16 50.75 -44.29 9.65
CA ALA A 16 49.64 -44.93 10.35
C ALA A 16 48.31 -44.23 10.01
N SER A 17 47.24 -45.03 9.92
CA SER A 17 45.88 -44.57 9.64
C SER A 17 45.39 -43.64 10.74
N VAL A 18 44.85 -42.49 10.33
CA VAL A 18 44.20 -41.45 11.20
C VAL A 18 42.83 -41.96 11.69
N ALA A 19 42.61 -43.27 11.80
CA ALA A 19 41.35 -43.87 12.25
C ALA A 19 41.25 -44.10 13.77
N ASP A 20 42.35 -43.96 14.53
CA ASP A 20 42.35 -44.38 15.93
C ASP A 20 42.41 -43.23 16.96
N ALA A 21 42.02 -41.98 16.59
CA ALA A 21 42.07 -40.82 17.48
C ALA A 21 40.77 -40.07 17.65
N LEU A 22 39.58 -40.66 17.45
CA LEU A 22 38.29 -40.06 17.71
C LEU A 22 37.35 -41.01 18.48
N ASP A 23 37.86 -41.55 19.59
CA ASP A 23 36.97 -42.05 20.64
C ASP A 23 36.79 -40.95 21.72
N CYS A 24 36.01 -39.93 21.37
CA CYS A 24 35.47 -38.95 22.31
C CYS A 24 34.11 -39.45 22.75
N GLY A 25 34.00 -39.83 24.02
CA GLY A 25 32.86 -40.37 24.69
C GLY A 25 31.54 -39.71 24.31
N SER A 26 30.53 -40.53 24.13
CA SER A 26 29.13 -40.16 24.02
C SER A 26 28.72 -39.30 25.23
N VAL A 27 28.75 -37.97 25.06
CA VAL A 27 28.05 -37.08 25.96
C VAL A 27 26.57 -37.12 25.54
N ASP A 28 25.76 -37.65 26.44
CA ASP A 28 24.31 -37.75 26.29
C ASP A 28 23.72 -36.36 25.97
N VAL A 29 23.29 -36.17 24.73
CA VAL A 29 22.56 -35.00 24.22
C VAL A 29 21.05 -35.15 24.44
N ASP A 30 20.60 -35.95 25.39
CA ASP A 30 19.16 -36.15 25.66
C ASP A 30 18.51 -35.05 26.50
N VAL A 31 19.28 -34.22 27.19
CA VAL A 31 18.70 -33.14 28.07
C VAL A 31 18.16 -31.96 27.27
N ASP A 32 18.68 -31.72 26.05
CA ASP A 32 18.22 -30.62 25.19
C ASP A 32 17.02 -31.00 24.31
N ALA A 33 16.84 -32.27 23.98
CA ALA A 33 15.69 -32.75 23.24
C ALA A 33 14.42 -32.75 24.10
N GLU A 34 14.53 -33.10 25.40
CA GLU A 34 13.40 -33.06 26.34
C GLU A 34 12.98 -31.62 26.69
N ARG A 35 13.92 -30.67 26.77
CA ARG A 35 13.62 -29.23 26.93
C ARG A 35 13.00 -28.61 25.67
N ALA A 36 13.43 -29.03 24.48
CA ALA A 36 12.82 -28.57 23.23
C ALA A 36 11.40 -29.11 23.06
N ASP A 37 11.15 -30.36 23.48
CA ASP A 37 9.83 -31.00 23.40
C ASP A 37 8.86 -30.49 24.50
N ALA A 38 9.35 -30.18 25.69
CA ALA A 38 8.58 -29.51 26.74
C ALA A 38 8.18 -28.09 26.36
N GLY A 39 9.09 -27.31 25.69
CA GLY A 39 8.76 -26.01 25.13
C GLY A 39 7.78 -26.08 23.95
N ALA A 40 7.80 -27.15 23.16
CA ALA A 40 6.86 -27.35 22.05
C ALA A 40 5.46 -27.74 22.53
N ARG A 41 5.36 -28.50 23.62
CA ARG A 41 4.06 -28.91 24.20
C ARG A 41 3.30 -27.76 24.89
N ASP A 42 4.00 -26.77 25.41
CA ASP A 42 3.37 -25.58 26.02
C ASP A 42 2.87 -24.57 24.97
N LEU A 43 3.34 -24.68 23.71
CA LEU A 43 2.88 -23.85 22.60
C LEU A 43 1.60 -24.38 21.92
N ASP A 44 1.26 -25.66 22.12
CA ASP A 44 -0.01 -26.27 21.70
C ASP A 44 -1.10 -26.17 22.78
N ALA A 45 -0.79 -25.65 23.96
CA ALA A 45 -1.78 -25.22 24.92
C ALA A 45 -2.66 -24.20 24.22
N ARG A 46 -3.89 -24.59 23.87
CA ARG A 46 -4.91 -23.66 23.34
C ARG A 46 -4.94 -22.49 24.29
N PRO A 47 -4.75 -21.23 23.81
CA PRO A 47 -4.88 -20.09 24.67
C PRO A 47 -6.26 -20.22 25.34
N GLU A 48 -6.30 -20.19 26.68
CA GLU A 48 -7.53 -20.13 27.44
C GLU A 48 -8.45 -19.15 26.72
N PRO A 49 -9.72 -19.48 26.43
CA PRO A 49 -10.62 -18.59 25.73
C PRO A 49 -10.62 -17.28 26.50
N GLY A 50 -10.00 -16.25 25.90
CA GLY A 50 -9.78 -14.96 26.54
C GLY A 50 -11.08 -14.55 27.23
N GLY A 51 -11.00 -14.23 28.53
CA GLY A 51 -12.17 -13.97 29.34
C GLY A 51 -13.11 -12.97 28.64
N ARG A 52 -14.40 -12.98 28.94
CA ARG A 52 -15.43 -12.10 28.31
C ARG A 52 -14.98 -10.67 28.08
N GLY A 53 -14.07 -10.15 28.93
CA GLY A 53 -13.47 -8.82 28.79
C GLY A 53 -12.56 -8.64 27.57
N THR A 54 -11.77 -9.65 27.19
CA THR A 54 -10.88 -9.55 26.01
C THR A 54 -11.67 -9.53 24.70
N GLY A 55 -12.77 -10.29 24.64
CA GLY A 55 -13.67 -10.29 23.50
C GLY A 55 -14.35 -8.92 23.31
N ALA A 56 -14.90 -8.36 24.39
CA ALA A 56 -15.53 -7.04 24.38
C ALA A 56 -14.55 -5.94 23.96
N LEU A 57 -13.30 -5.97 24.47
CA LEU A 57 -12.27 -5.01 24.09
C LEU A 57 -11.90 -5.11 22.60
N LEU A 58 -11.77 -6.33 22.06
CA LEU A 58 -11.50 -6.53 20.63
C LEU A 58 -12.63 -5.97 19.78
N VAL A 59 -13.89 -6.22 20.14
CA VAL A 59 -15.06 -5.65 19.44
C VAL A 59 -15.02 -4.13 19.48
N THR A 60 -14.74 -3.53 20.65
CA THR A 60 -14.62 -2.05 20.78
C THR A 60 -13.54 -1.50 19.86
N ILE A 61 -12.36 -2.12 19.81
CA ILE A 61 -11.26 -1.72 18.93
C ILE A 61 -11.69 -1.77 17.46
N VAL A 62 -12.35 -2.84 17.04
CA VAL A 62 -12.85 -3.00 15.66
C VAL A 62 -13.90 -1.93 15.35
N LEU A 63 -14.85 -1.67 16.25
CA LEU A 63 -15.88 -0.64 16.05
C LEU A 63 -15.28 0.77 15.95
N VAL A 64 -14.29 1.11 16.78
CA VAL A 64 -13.54 2.37 16.66
C VAL A 64 -12.86 2.46 15.28
N GLY A 65 -12.18 1.40 14.85
CA GLY A 65 -11.53 1.36 13.54
C GLY A 65 -12.51 1.48 12.37
N ILE A 66 -13.70 0.91 12.47
CA ILE A 66 -14.80 1.07 11.48
C ILE A 66 -15.27 2.52 11.48
N GLY A 67 -15.51 3.12 12.65
CA GLY A 67 -15.94 4.51 12.79
C GLY A 67 -14.97 5.50 12.14
N LEU A 68 -13.66 5.33 12.36
CA LEU A 68 -12.62 6.15 11.74
C LEU A 68 -12.62 6.04 10.20
N ARG A 69 -12.83 4.84 9.65
CA ARG A 69 -12.90 4.59 8.21
C ARG A 69 -14.16 5.20 7.57
N ILE A 70 -15.31 5.08 8.25
CA ILE A 70 -16.55 5.73 7.79
C ILE A 70 -16.38 7.25 7.81
N TRP A 71 -15.83 7.80 8.89
CA TRP A 71 -15.53 9.24 8.96
C TRP A 71 -14.64 9.67 7.80
N ARG A 72 -13.50 8.94 7.58
CA ARG A 72 -12.58 9.26 6.48
C ARG A 72 -13.25 9.18 5.10
N ALA A 73 -14.08 8.16 4.86
CA ALA A 73 -14.79 8.00 3.60
C ALA A 73 -15.83 9.12 3.36
N GLY A 74 -16.46 9.61 4.42
CA GLY A 74 -17.45 10.69 4.36
C GLY A 74 -16.84 12.10 4.32
N PHE A 75 -15.52 12.23 4.53
CA PHE A 75 -14.90 13.54 4.74
C PHE A 75 -14.25 14.08 3.46
N GLY A 76 -14.61 15.32 3.10
CA GLY A 76 -14.03 16.08 1.98
C GLY A 76 -14.46 15.59 0.59
N GLY A 77 -14.14 16.40 -0.42
CA GLY A 77 -14.31 16.07 -1.84
C GLY A 77 -13.40 14.97 -2.33
N LEU A 78 -13.43 14.68 -3.62
CA LEU A 78 -12.50 13.74 -4.26
C LEU A 78 -11.11 14.37 -4.39
N SER A 79 -10.09 13.54 -4.21
CA SER A 79 -8.72 13.90 -4.61
C SER A 79 -8.56 13.86 -6.14
N TYR A 80 -7.42 14.36 -6.62
CA TYR A 80 -7.05 14.22 -8.02
C TYR A 80 -7.12 12.75 -8.49
N ASP A 81 -6.45 11.85 -7.79
CA ASP A 81 -6.43 10.42 -8.14
C ASP A 81 -7.83 9.79 -8.12
N GLU A 82 -8.68 10.19 -7.16
CA GLU A 82 -10.06 9.70 -7.06
C GLU A 82 -10.94 10.25 -8.18
N SER A 83 -10.75 11.52 -8.57
CA SER A 83 -11.48 12.14 -9.68
C SER A 83 -11.11 11.50 -11.02
N PHE A 84 -9.82 11.21 -11.22
CA PHE A 84 -9.35 10.46 -12.38
C PHE A 84 -10.00 9.08 -12.45
N THR A 85 -10.04 8.35 -11.34
CA THR A 85 -10.73 7.05 -11.25
C THR A 85 -12.22 7.17 -11.58
N ALA A 86 -12.87 8.21 -11.09
CA ALA A 86 -14.29 8.44 -11.32
C ALA A 86 -14.58 8.76 -12.80
N LEU A 87 -13.77 9.59 -13.44
CA LEU A 87 -13.91 9.92 -14.87
C LEU A 87 -13.64 8.69 -15.76
N ALA A 88 -12.54 7.98 -15.52
CA ALA A 88 -12.20 6.78 -16.24
C ALA A 88 -13.30 5.70 -16.13
N GLY A 89 -13.88 5.52 -14.92
CA GLY A 89 -14.98 4.58 -14.70
C GLY A 89 -16.28 4.91 -15.47
N ARG A 90 -16.45 6.13 -15.96
CA ARG A 90 -17.60 6.53 -16.81
C ARG A 90 -17.46 6.14 -18.27
N LEU A 91 -16.24 5.87 -18.70
CA LEU A 91 -15.98 5.49 -20.09
C LEU A 91 -16.69 4.17 -20.46
N PRO A 92 -17.16 4.00 -21.71
CA PRO A 92 -17.46 2.69 -22.24
C PRO A 92 -16.28 1.72 -22.07
N LEU A 93 -16.55 0.42 -21.94
CA LEU A 93 -15.47 -0.55 -21.64
C LEU A 93 -14.31 -0.49 -22.64
N GLY A 94 -14.61 -0.39 -23.94
CA GLY A 94 -13.57 -0.28 -24.99
C GLY A 94 -12.67 0.95 -24.78
N ASP A 95 -13.29 2.10 -24.51
CA ASP A 95 -12.60 3.37 -24.30
C ASP A 95 -11.83 3.37 -22.98
N LEU A 96 -12.38 2.74 -21.92
CA LEU A 96 -11.67 2.55 -20.65
C LEU A 96 -10.37 1.75 -20.87
N PHE A 97 -10.43 0.61 -21.57
CA PHE A 97 -9.25 -0.18 -21.85
C PHE A 97 -8.25 0.56 -22.76
N ALA A 98 -8.72 1.32 -23.74
CA ALA A 98 -7.88 2.17 -24.57
C ALA A 98 -7.19 3.25 -23.73
N HIS A 99 -7.94 3.91 -22.85
CA HIS A 99 -7.43 4.91 -21.92
C HIS A 99 -6.37 4.34 -20.97
N LEU A 100 -6.65 3.19 -20.35
CA LEU A 100 -5.70 2.54 -19.43
C LEU A 100 -4.39 2.14 -20.14
N ARG A 101 -4.45 1.79 -21.43
CA ARG A 101 -3.24 1.49 -22.21
C ARG A 101 -2.42 2.73 -22.56
N ALA A 102 -3.08 3.85 -22.82
CA ALA A 102 -2.45 5.05 -23.35
C ALA A 102 -2.05 6.06 -22.28
N ALA A 103 -2.77 6.11 -21.15
CA ALA A 103 -2.70 7.24 -20.23
C ALA A 103 -2.69 6.84 -18.74
N ASP A 104 -2.52 5.57 -18.40
CA ASP A 104 -2.49 5.11 -17.00
C ASP A 104 -1.37 4.10 -16.77
N THR A 105 -1.11 3.81 -15.49
CA THR A 105 -0.11 2.83 -15.03
C THR A 105 -0.75 1.65 -14.28
N HIS A 106 -2.07 1.67 -14.11
CA HIS A 106 -2.77 0.70 -13.26
C HIS A 106 -3.57 -0.30 -14.08
N PRO A 107 -3.69 -1.54 -13.58
CA PRO A 107 -4.59 -2.55 -14.12
C PRO A 107 -6.07 -2.19 -13.92
N PRO A 108 -7.02 -2.89 -14.59
CA PRO A 108 -8.39 -2.41 -14.77
C PRO A 108 -9.33 -2.63 -13.58
N LEU A 109 -9.00 -3.48 -12.59
CA LEU A 109 -9.98 -4.00 -11.63
C LEU A 109 -10.65 -2.90 -10.79
N ASP A 110 -9.87 -1.98 -10.21
CA ASP A 110 -10.42 -0.89 -9.38
C ASP A 110 -11.37 0.01 -10.17
N TYR A 111 -11.04 0.31 -11.45
CA TYR A 111 -11.89 1.09 -12.34
C TYR A 111 -13.20 0.36 -12.65
N LEU A 112 -13.15 -0.94 -12.93
CA LEU A 112 -14.32 -1.77 -13.21
C LEU A 112 -15.24 -1.87 -11.99
N LEU A 113 -14.69 -2.01 -10.81
CA LEU A 113 -15.46 -2.05 -9.56
C LEU A 113 -16.21 -0.73 -9.29
N ARG A 114 -15.63 0.40 -9.67
CA ARG A 114 -16.23 1.72 -9.46
C ARG A 114 -17.07 2.23 -10.61
N ALA A 115 -16.95 1.64 -11.80
CA ALA A 115 -17.64 2.09 -12.99
C ALA A 115 -19.18 2.20 -12.82
N PRO A 116 -19.90 1.27 -12.18
CA PRO A 116 -21.34 1.42 -11.95
C PRO A 116 -21.67 2.66 -11.12
N ILE A 117 -20.89 2.93 -10.07
CA ILE A 117 -21.08 4.08 -9.17
C ILE A 117 -20.75 5.39 -9.91
N ALA A 118 -19.64 5.40 -10.64
CA ALA A 118 -19.21 6.57 -11.41
C ALA A 118 -20.21 6.94 -12.51
N ARG A 119 -20.78 5.94 -13.22
CA ARG A 119 -21.81 6.15 -14.25
C ARG A 119 -23.12 6.67 -13.67
N ALA A 120 -23.47 6.29 -12.45
CA ALA A 120 -24.63 6.82 -11.73
C ALA A 120 -24.37 8.24 -11.15
N ALA A 121 -23.26 8.91 -11.49
CA ALA A 121 -22.83 10.18 -10.96
C ALA A 121 -22.80 10.20 -9.43
N GLY A 122 -22.32 9.10 -8.82
CA GLY A 122 -22.19 8.95 -7.37
C GLY A 122 -21.23 9.99 -6.80
N GLY A 123 -21.58 10.57 -5.66
CA GLY A 123 -20.72 11.50 -4.93
C GLY A 123 -19.48 10.80 -4.33
N ALA A 124 -18.59 11.58 -3.71
CA ALA A 124 -17.33 11.11 -3.14
C ALA A 124 -17.49 9.91 -2.19
N PHE A 125 -18.47 9.95 -1.29
CA PHE A 125 -18.75 8.85 -0.36
C PHE A 125 -19.13 7.56 -1.10
N ALA A 126 -20.02 7.65 -2.10
CA ALA A 126 -20.44 6.48 -2.87
C ALA A 126 -19.27 5.82 -3.63
N LEU A 127 -18.39 6.63 -4.23
CA LEU A 127 -17.17 6.15 -4.91
C LEU A 127 -16.17 5.50 -3.95
N ARG A 128 -16.18 5.87 -2.67
CA ARG A 128 -15.33 5.30 -1.61
C ARG A 128 -15.90 4.04 -0.98
N LEU A 129 -17.18 3.70 -1.19
CA LEU A 129 -17.83 2.52 -0.60
C LEU A 129 -17.08 1.21 -0.84
N PRO A 130 -16.61 0.88 -2.06
CA PRO A 130 -15.83 -0.35 -2.26
C PRO A 130 -14.57 -0.39 -1.38
N SER A 131 -13.81 0.69 -1.29
CA SER A 131 -12.64 0.78 -0.41
C SER A 131 -13.00 0.64 1.07
N LEU A 132 -14.08 1.28 1.51
CA LEU A 132 -14.57 1.15 2.88
C LEU A 132 -14.89 -0.31 3.22
N VAL A 133 -15.60 -1.02 2.34
CA VAL A 133 -15.93 -2.45 2.52
C VAL A 133 -14.67 -3.29 2.61
N PHE A 134 -13.72 -3.11 1.70
CA PHE A 134 -12.46 -3.88 1.71
C PHE A 134 -11.61 -3.59 2.94
N SER A 135 -11.49 -2.34 3.36
CA SER A 135 -10.71 -1.95 4.53
C SER A 135 -11.32 -2.45 5.84
N VAL A 136 -12.66 -2.40 5.97
CA VAL A 136 -13.38 -2.99 7.10
C VAL A 136 -13.21 -4.51 7.12
N ALA A 137 -13.31 -5.18 5.97
CA ALA A 137 -13.08 -6.62 5.85
C ALA A 137 -11.64 -6.98 6.24
N ALA A 138 -10.63 -6.21 5.79
CA ALA A 138 -9.23 -6.40 6.16
C ALA A 138 -9.04 -6.31 7.69
N LEU A 139 -9.62 -5.29 8.34
CA LEU A 139 -9.56 -5.12 9.80
C LEU A 139 -10.22 -6.29 10.53
N ILE A 140 -11.41 -6.72 10.10
CA ILE A 140 -12.14 -7.84 10.73
C ILE A 140 -11.36 -9.14 10.56
N VAL A 141 -10.90 -9.47 9.35
CA VAL A 141 -10.12 -10.69 9.07
C VAL A 141 -8.84 -10.69 9.89
N PHE A 142 -8.12 -9.56 9.95
CA PHE A 142 -6.92 -9.45 10.75
C PHE A 142 -7.21 -9.60 12.25
N ALA A 143 -8.25 -8.98 12.78
CA ALA A 143 -8.67 -9.09 14.17
C ALA A 143 -9.01 -10.54 14.55
N LEU A 144 -9.81 -11.24 13.71
CA LEU A 144 -10.18 -12.63 13.92
C LEU A 144 -8.96 -13.58 13.86
N TRP A 145 -8.03 -13.32 12.94
CA TRP A 145 -6.83 -14.11 12.81
C TRP A 145 -5.84 -13.85 13.96
N SER A 146 -5.61 -12.58 14.31
CA SER A 146 -4.60 -12.17 15.29
C SER A 146 -4.99 -12.48 16.73
N ARG A 147 -6.30 -12.65 17.05
CA ARG A 147 -6.77 -12.94 18.41
C ARG A 147 -6.09 -14.16 19.05
N ARG A 148 -5.66 -15.14 18.24
CA ARG A 148 -4.90 -16.32 18.71
C ARG A 148 -3.51 -15.97 19.26
N LEU A 149 -2.99 -14.78 18.94
CA LEU A 149 -1.72 -14.26 19.46
C LEU A 149 -1.88 -13.58 20.83
N GLY A 150 -3.08 -13.62 21.41
CA GLY A 150 -3.37 -13.05 22.72
C GLY A 150 -3.15 -11.53 22.76
N ARG A 151 -2.35 -11.07 23.70
CA ARG A 151 -2.08 -9.64 23.91
C ARG A 151 -1.39 -8.99 22.72
N ALA A 152 -0.44 -9.69 22.07
CA ALA A 152 0.20 -9.20 20.84
C ALA A 152 -0.83 -8.93 19.73
N GLY A 153 -1.76 -9.86 19.53
CA GLY A 153 -2.83 -9.71 18.55
C GLY A 153 -3.77 -8.55 18.84
N LEU A 154 -4.07 -8.32 20.11
CA LEU A 154 -4.91 -7.20 20.53
C LEU A 154 -4.25 -5.84 20.26
N ILE A 155 -2.96 -5.70 20.61
CA ILE A 155 -2.17 -4.48 20.33
C ILE A 155 -2.05 -4.26 18.82
N ALA A 156 -1.72 -5.32 18.05
CA ALA A 156 -1.61 -5.23 16.59
C ALA A 156 -2.94 -4.83 15.94
N THR A 157 -4.07 -5.38 16.42
CA THR A 157 -5.40 -4.99 15.93
C THR A 157 -5.74 -3.54 16.29
N ALA A 158 -5.37 -3.07 17.48
CA ALA A 158 -5.56 -1.68 17.87
C ALA A 158 -4.76 -0.74 16.94
N LEU A 159 -3.49 -1.06 16.69
CA LEU A 159 -2.68 -0.30 15.73
C LEU A 159 -3.28 -0.30 14.31
N MET A 160 -3.74 -1.47 13.81
CA MET A 160 -4.40 -1.55 12.50
C MET A 160 -5.71 -0.76 12.45
N ALA A 161 -6.45 -0.71 13.55
CA ALA A 161 -7.70 0.02 13.64
C ALA A 161 -7.52 1.54 13.54
N ILE A 162 -6.48 2.07 14.22
CA ILE A 162 -6.25 3.51 14.38
C ILE A 162 -5.12 4.07 13.52
N SER A 163 -4.32 3.25 12.81
CA SER A 163 -3.22 3.71 11.97
C SER A 163 -3.71 4.68 10.90
N GLU A 164 -3.04 5.83 10.79
CA GLU A 164 -3.32 6.84 9.76
C GLU A 164 -3.30 6.24 8.36
N PHE A 165 -2.26 5.44 8.04
CA PHE A 165 -2.13 4.78 6.75
C PHE A 165 -3.32 3.88 6.43
N GLN A 166 -3.74 3.04 7.39
CA GLN A 166 -4.85 2.11 7.20
C GLN A 166 -6.20 2.83 7.04
N VAL A 167 -6.41 3.88 7.84
CA VAL A 167 -7.62 4.70 7.78
C VAL A 167 -7.66 5.52 6.50
N LEU A 168 -6.54 6.14 6.13
CA LEU A 168 -6.40 6.96 4.95
C LEU A 168 -6.74 6.18 3.67
N HIS A 169 -5.95 5.13 3.39
CA HIS A 169 -6.10 4.34 2.17
C HIS A 169 -7.31 3.42 2.20
N GLY A 170 -7.86 3.15 3.40
CA GLY A 170 -9.14 2.48 3.56
C GLY A 170 -10.36 3.32 3.18
N GLY A 171 -10.21 4.65 3.13
CA GLY A 171 -11.28 5.61 2.78
C GLY A 171 -11.05 6.35 1.47
N GLU A 172 -10.11 5.96 0.63
CA GLU A 172 -9.88 6.53 -0.70
C GLU A 172 -10.54 5.70 -1.80
N ALA A 173 -11.09 6.36 -2.82
CA ALA A 173 -11.64 5.69 -4.00
C ALA A 173 -10.50 5.22 -4.94
N ARG A 174 -9.60 4.38 -4.40
CA ARG A 174 -8.42 3.80 -5.06
C ARG A 174 -8.21 2.34 -4.64
N MET A 175 -7.38 1.63 -5.36
CA MET A 175 -7.09 0.20 -5.21
C MET A 175 -6.49 -0.21 -3.85
N TYR A 176 -5.96 0.71 -3.07
CA TYR A 176 -5.12 0.39 -1.89
C TYR A 176 -5.85 -0.41 -0.80
N ALA A 177 -7.15 -0.17 -0.60
CA ALA A 177 -7.93 -0.92 0.38
C ALA A 177 -8.11 -2.40 0.00
N LEU A 178 -8.28 -2.70 -1.29
CA LEU A 178 -8.32 -4.07 -1.79
C LEU A 178 -6.96 -4.75 -1.61
N LEU A 179 -5.86 -4.06 -1.91
CA LEU A 179 -4.51 -4.58 -1.65
C LEU A 179 -4.27 -4.90 -0.18
N GLN A 180 -4.73 -4.05 0.76
CA GLN A 180 -4.65 -4.34 2.20
C GLN A 180 -5.40 -5.62 2.56
N LEU A 181 -6.62 -5.80 2.04
CA LEU A 181 -7.40 -7.02 2.26
C LEU A 181 -6.69 -8.26 1.69
N LEU A 182 -6.21 -8.18 0.44
CA LEU A 182 -5.50 -9.28 -0.22
C LEU A 182 -4.21 -9.65 0.52
N GLY A 183 -3.46 -8.67 1.04
CA GLY A 183 -2.28 -8.88 1.88
C GLY A 183 -2.61 -9.60 3.18
N VAL A 184 -3.69 -9.22 3.86
CA VAL A 184 -4.17 -9.90 5.08
C VAL A 184 -4.66 -11.32 4.77
N LEU A 185 -5.39 -11.52 3.68
CA LEU A 185 -5.83 -12.85 3.26
C LEU A 185 -4.62 -13.75 2.90
N ALA A 186 -3.62 -13.20 2.21
CA ALA A 186 -2.37 -13.91 1.91
C ALA A 186 -1.62 -14.29 3.19
N LEU A 187 -1.55 -13.41 4.20
CA LEU A 187 -1.03 -13.73 5.53
C LEU A 187 -1.76 -14.94 6.13
N VAL A 188 -3.10 -14.93 6.12
CA VAL A 188 -3.91 -16.03 6.70
C VAL A 188 -3.69 -17.34 5.96
N VAL A 189 -3.66 -17.32 4.64
CA VAL A 189 -3.41 -18.51 3.79
C VAL A 189 -2.00 -19.04 4.00
N ALA A 190 -1.00 -18.17 3.98
CA ALA A 190 0.40 -18.54 4.16
C ALA A 190 0.68 -19.11 5.56
N ASP A 191 0.10 -18.50 6.61
CA ASP A 191 0.26 -18.98 7.97
C ASP A 191 -0.37 -20.38 8.16
N ARG A 192 -1.54 -20.63 7.57
CA ARG A 192 -2.14 -21.98 7.54
C ARG A 192 -1.29 -22.97 6.76
N TRP A 193 -0.76 -22.53 5.60
CA TRP A 193 0.08 -23.38 4.77
C TRP A 193 1.39 -23.79 5.47
N VAL A 194 2.08 -22.88 6.15
CA VAL A 194 3.33 -23.21 6.84
C VAL A 194 3.12 -24.17 8.03
N ARG A 195 1.91 -24.17 8.62
CA ARG A 195 1.54 -25.06 9.73
C ARG A 195 1.04 -26.41 9.26
N ALA A 196 0.17 -26.45 8.27
CA ALA A 196 -0.44 -27.65 7.70
C ALA A 196 -0.63 -27.48 6.19
N PRO A 197 0.40 -27.76 5.38
CA PRO A 197 0.33 -27.63 3.93
C PRO A 197 -0.79 -28.46 3.32
N ARG A 198 -1.60 -27.85 2.46
CA ARG A 198 -2.68 -28.48 1.68
C ARG A 198 -2.76 -27.81 0.32
N SER A 199 -3.12 -28.58 -0.72
CA SER A 199 -3.18 -28.07 -2.10
C SER A 199 -4.15 -26.90 -2.31
N TRP A 200 -5.27 -26.85 -1.56
CA TRP A 200 -6.20 -25.74 -1.66
C TRP A 200 -5.62 -24.39 -1.22
N HIS A 201 -4.57 -24.38 -0.36
CA HIS A 201 -3.89 -23.14 0.00
C HIS A 201 -3.14 -22.55 -1.21
N ALA A 202 -2.56 -23.41 -2.06
CA ALA A 202 -1.92 -22.98 -3.29
C ALA A 202 -2.95 -22.40 -4.27
N ALA A 203 -4.13 -23.03 -4.41
CA ALA A 203 -5.22 -22.50 -5.22
C ALA A 203 -5.75 -21.16 -4.70
N ALA A 204 -5.93 -21.04 -3.37
CA ALA A 204 -6.31 -19.78 -2.74
C ALA A 204 -5.28 -18.68 -2.97
N LEU A 205 -3.98 -18.98 -2.82
CA LEU A 205 -2.91 -18.03 -3.13
C LEU A 205 -2.94 -17.60 -4.60
N ALA A 206 -3.12 -18.54 -5.54
CA ALA A 206 -3.21 -18.22 -6.97
C ALA A 206 -4.36 -17.23 -7.23
N ALA A 207 -5.55 -17.51 -6.68
CA ALA A 207 -6.70 -16.61 -6.82
C ALA A 207 -6.43 -15.22 -6.24
N LEU A 208 -5.83 -15.14 -5.03
CA LEU A 208 -5.46 -13.86 -4.41
C LEU A 208 -4.45 -13.09 -5.27
N LEU A 209 -3.45 -13.76 -5.82
CA LEU A 209 -2.43 -13.12 -6.67
C LEU A 209 -3.02 -12.64 -7.99
N VAL A 210 -3.91 -13.42 -8.64
CA VAL A 210 -4.59 -12.97 -9.87
C VAL A 210 -5.38 -11.70 -9.60
N VAL A 211 -6.17 -11.66 -8.52
CA VAL A 211 -6.94 -10.46 -8.14
C VAL A 211 -5.99 -9.29 -7.84
N ALA A 212 -4.91 -9.53 -7.09
CA ALA A 212 -3.93 -8.48 -6.76
C ALA A 212 -3.24 -7.93 -8.01
N TYR A 213 -2.89 -8.77 -8.97
CA TYR A 213 -2.30 -8.37 -10.24
C TYR A 213 -3.25 -7.57 -11.13
N LEU A 214 -4.55 -7.88 -11.09
CA LEU A 214 -5.56 -7.11 -11.82
C LEU A 214 -5.90 -5.78 -11.13
N ASP A 215 -5.49 -5.63 -9.88
CA ASP A 215 -5.71 -4.43 -9.06
C ASP A 215 -4.50 -3.47 -9.10
N HIS A 216 -3.28 -3.99 -8.91
CA HIS A 216 -2.09 -3.12 -8.87
C HIS A 216 -0.78 -3.88 -9.17
N VAL A 217 0.14 -3.21 -9.84
CA VAL A 217 1.47 -3.75 -10.19
C VAL A 217 2.29 -4.18 -8.96
N SER A 218 2.10 -3.56 -7.79
CA SER A 218 2.80 -3.97 -6.56
C SER A 218 2.53 -5.41 -6.11
N ALA A 219 1.57 -6.11 -6.72
CA ALA A 219 1.33 -7.54 -6.52
C ALA A 219 2.59 -8.40 -6.78
N PHE A 220 3.52 -7.94 -7.62
CA PHE A 220 4.82 -8.60 -7.82
C PHE A 220 5.64 -8.70 -6.53
N LEU A 221 5.54 -7.72 -5.63
CA LEU A 221 6.22 -7.74 -4.33
C LEU A 221 5.68 -8.87 -3.45
N LEU A 222 4.36 -9.06 -3.45
CA LEU A 222 3.70 -10.15 -2.73
C LEU A 222 4.05 -11.51 -3.35
N ALA A 223 4.01 -11.60 -4.68
CA ALA A 223 4.33 -12.81 -5.42
C ALA A 223 5.78 -13.26 -5.19
N GLY A 224 6.74 -12.32 -5.23
CA GLY A 224 8.14 -12.59 -4.92
C GLY A 224 8.34 -13.16 -3.52
N GLY A 225 7.71 -12.55 -2.52
CA GLY A 225 7.71 -13.04 -1.15
C GLY A 225 7.06 -14.42 -1.00
N ALA A 226 5.91 -14.64 -1.65
CA ALA A 226 5.22 -15.91 -1.66
C ALA A 226 6.04 -17.02 -2.34
N PHE A 227 6.75 -16.71 -3.42
CA PHE A 227 7.63 -17.67 -4.12
C PHE A 227 8.77 -18.18 -3.22
N VAL A 228 9.33 -17.29 -2.39
CA VAL A 228 10.45 -17.60 -1.47
C VAL A 228 9.98 -18.33 -0.21
N LEU A 229 8.71 -18.18 0.20
CA LEU A 229 8.18 -18.70 1.47
C LEU A 229 8.46 -20.20 1.73
N PRO A 230 8.37 -21.12 0.74
CA PRO A 230 8.73 -22.52 0.95
C PRO A 230 10.20 -22.76 1.33
N GLY A 231 11.09 -21.79 1.11
CA GLY A 231 12.53 -21.92 1.35
C GLY A 231 13.11 -23.03 0.48
N LEU A 232 13.91 -23.92 1.09
CA LEU A 232 14.56 -25.06 0.40
C LEU A 232 13.68 -26.30 0.31
N ARG A 233 12.42 -26.26 0.78
CA ARG A 233 11.50 -27.40 0.63
C ARG A 233 11.29 -27.75 -0.84
N ARG A 234 11.34 -29.07 -1.13
CA ARG A 234 11.17 -29.63 -2.48
C ARG A 234 10.04 -30.67 -2.55
N ASP A 235 9.19 -30.73 -1.52
CA ASP A 235 8.01 -31.60 -1.51
C ASP A 235 6.91 -31.12 -2.48
N GLY A 236 5.94 -31.99 -2.76
CA GLY A 236 4.85 -31.69 -3.69
C GLY A 236 4.02 -30.47 -3.33
N GLU A 237 3.84 -30.16 -2.03
CA GLU A 237 3.10 -28.98 -1.60
C GLU A 237 3.90 -27.68 -1.83
N ALA A 238 5.23 -27.71 -1.65
CA ALA A 238 6.09 -26.58 -1.97
C ALA A 238 6.12 -26.29 -3.47
N TRP A 239 6.10 -27.33 -4.32
CA TRP A 239 6.00 -27.17 -5.77
C TRP A 239 4.63 -26.65 -6.21
N ARG A 240 3.53 -27.13 -5.64
CA ARG A 240 2.18 -26.58 -5.89
C ARG A 240 2.08 -25.12 -5.51
N TRP A 241 2.67 -24.74 -4.37
CA TRP A 241 2.69 -23.35 -3.92
C TRP A 241 3.46 -22.45 -4.90
N ARG A 242 4.68 -22.83 -5.30
CA ARG A 242 5.45 -22.08 -6.31
C ARG A 242 4.75 -22.06 -7.66
N GLY A 243 4.17 -23.19 -8.07
CA GLY A 243 3.38 -23.30 -9.31
C GLY A 243 2.19 -22.36 -9.31
N ALA A 244 1.53 -22.17 -8.18
CA ALA A 244 0.45 -21.18 -8.02
C ALA A 244 0.94 -19.74 -8.25
N VAL A 245 2.10 -19.39 -7.70
CA VAL A 245 2.71 -18.06 -7.92
C VAL A 245 3.07 -17.86 -9.39
N VAL A 246 3.78 -18.82 -9.98
CA VAL A 246 4.18 -18.76 -11.40
C VAL A 246 2.96 -18.72 -12.31
N GLY A 247 1.98 -19.60 -12.07
CA GLY A 247 0.73 -19.64 -12.85
C GLY A 247 -0.04 -18.32 -12.81
N ALA A 248 -0.21 -17.72 -11.64
CA ALA A 248 -0.85 -16.41 -11.50
C ALA A 248 -0.07 -15.31 -12.24
N THR A 249 1.26 -15.32 -12.15
CA THR A 249 2.12 -14.38 -12.87
C THR A 249 2.03 -14.57 -14.39
N VAL A 250 1.99 -15.81 -14.88
CA VAL A 250 1.80 -16.10 -16.31
C VAL A 250 0.44 -15.62 -16.81
N VAL A 251 -0.63 -15.88 -16.04
CA VAL A 251 -1.98 -15.36 -16.38
C VAL A 251 -1.95 -13.85 -16.53
N TRP A 252 -1.34 -13.13 -15.58
CA TRP A 252 -1.19 -11.68 -15.68
C TRP A 252 -0.32 -11.27 -16.87
N ALA A 253 0.82 -11.94 -17.09
CA ALA A 253 1.75 -11.61 -18.18
C ALA A 253 1.07 -11.75 -19.55
N VAL A 254 0.22 -12.76 -19.74
CA VAL A 254 -0.55 -12.95 -20.97
C VAL A 254 -1.67 -11.91 -21.10
N ALA A 255 -2.42 -11.66 -20.00
CA ALA A 255 -3.58 -10.79 -20.04
C ALA A 255 -3.24 -9.30 -20.07
N TRP A 256 -2.22 -8.87 -19.35
CA TRP A 256 -1.88 -7.46 -19.14
C TRP A 256 -0.44 -7.08 -19.49
N GLY A 257 0.46 -8.06 -19.65
CA GLY A 257 1.88 -7.81 -19.92
C GLY A 257 2.14 -6.89 -21.12
N PRO A 258 1.50 -7.10 -22.30
CA PRO A 258 1.68 -6.20 -23.45
C PRO A 258 1.28 -4.75 -23.15
N THR A 259 0.18 -4.55 -22.39
CA THR A 259 -0.25 -3.22 -21.94
C THR A 259 0.76 -2.61 -20.96
N PHE A 260 1.23 -3.40 -19.99
CA PHE A 260 2.24 -2.96 -19.02
C PHE A 260 3.56 -2.53 -19.68
N LEU A 261 4.03 -3.26 -20.68
CA LEU A 261 5.24 -2.88 -21.45
C LEU A 261 5.05 -1.55 -22.18
N GLY A 262 3.90 -1.35 -22.83
CA GLY A 262 3.58 -0.05 -23.45
C GLY A 262 3.47 1.08 -22.42
N GLN A 263 2.91 0.82 -21.23
CA GLN A 263 2.87 1.80 -20.16
C GLN A 263 4.27 2.16 -19.63
N ALA A 264 5.20 1.19 -19.58
CA ALA A 264 6.57 1.41 -19.13
C ALA A 264 7.41 2.29 -20.07
N GLU A 265 7.01 2.46 -21.32
CA GLU A 265 7.66 3.37 -22.28
C GLU A 265 7.39 4.85 -21.98
N HIS A 266 6.38 5.14 -21.13
CA HIS A 266 6.03 6.50 -20.75
C HIS A 266 6.60 6.83 -19.36
N ASP A 267 7.10 8.04 -19.18
CA ASP A 267 7.64 8.51 -17.88
C ASP A 267 6.51 8.92 -16.91
N TRP A 268 5.67 7.96 -16.53
CA TRP A 268 4.62 8.18 -15.53
C TRP A 268 5.15 8.26 -14.09
N ALA A 269 6.39 7.81 -13.88
CA ALA A 269 7.00 7.71 -12.56
C ALA A 269 7.93 8.89 -12.23
N GLY A 270 8.21 9.80 -13.18
CA GLY A 270 9.18 10.89 -13.02
C GLY A 270 8.86 11.85 -11.86
N TRP A 271 7.62 11.88 -11.38
CA TRP A 271 7.22 12.66 -10.19
C TRP A 271 7.57 11.96 -8.87
N ILE A 272 7.84 10.65 -8.88
CA ILE A 272 8.18 9.87 -7.68
C ILE A 272 9.62 10.22 -7.29
N PRO A 273 9.90 10.63 -6.04
CA PRO A 273 11.25 10.93 -5.62
C PRO A 273 12.17 9.70 -5.70
N ALA A 274 13.43 9.92 -5.96
CA ALA A 274 14.44 8.87 -5.92
C ALA A 274 14.44 8.18 -4.54
N THR A 275 14.55 6.85 -4.55
CA THR A 275 14.56 6.06 -3.32
C THR A 275 15.84 6.31 -2.53
N THR A 276 15.70 6.73 -1.28
CA THR A 276 16.81 6.95 -0.36
C THR A 276 16.67 6.03 0.87
N PRO A 277 17.75 5.73 1.61
CA PRO A 277 17.66 4.98 2.86
C PRO A 277 16.66 5.59 3.86
N ALA A 278 16.65 6.92 3.98
CA ALA A 278 15.67 7.63 4.79
C ALA A 278 14.24 7.48 4.27
N GLY A 279 14.04 7.42 2.94
CA GLY A 279 12.76 7.13 2.31
C GLY A 279 12.23 5.74 2.67
N ILE A 280 13.11 4.72 2.67
CA ILE A 280 12.74 3.35 3.06
C ILE A 280 12.30 3.30 4.54
N VAL A 281 13.08 3.91 5.42
CA VAL A 281 12.75 4.00 6.85
C VAL A 281 11.41 4.71 7.06
N ARG A 282 11.18 5.84 6.35
CA ARG A 282 9.91 6.56 6.39
C ARG A 282 8.75 5.72 5.86
N ALA A 283 8.95 4.94 4.79
CA ALA A 283 7.93 4.07 4.23
C ALA A 283 7.50 2.98 5.23
N VAL A 284 8.44 2.36 5.96
CA VAL A 284 8.13 1.35 6.99
C VAL A 284 7.33 1.97 8.15
N GLY A 285 7.82 3.07 8.73
CA GLY A 285 7.14 3.75 9.83
C GLY A 285 5.84 4.43 9.39
N GLY A 286 5.77 4.88 8.14
CA GLY A 286 4.62 5.49 7.50
C GLY A 286 3.39 4.58 7.41
N GLN A 287 3.60 3.24 7.41
CA GLN A 287 2.48 2.29 7.49
C GLN A 287 1.70 2.38 8.82
N VAL A 288 2.24 3.06 9.82
CA VAL A 288 1.63 3.18 11.15
C VAL A 288 1.20 4.61 11.45
N THR A 289 2.04 5.60 11.12
CA THR A 289 1.77 7.01 11.45
C THR A 289 2.32 7.99 10.41
N GLY A 290 1.62 9.11 10.23
CA GLY A 290 2.08 10.27 9.46
C GLY A 290 3.08 11.17 10.19
N VAL A 291 3.32 10.97 11.50
CA VAL A 291 4.20 11.81 12.31
C VAL A 291 5.67 11.51 12.02
N ASP A 292 6.36 12.41 11.31
CA ASP A 292 7.72 12.20 10.79
C ASP A 292 8.75 11.81 11.87
N GLY A 293 8.77 12.48 13.01
CA GLY A 293 9.68 12.18 14.12
C GLY A 293 9.52 10.77 14.70
N LEU A 294 8.32 10.20 14.59
CA LEU A 294 8.00 8.87 15.10
C LEU A 294 8.28 7.76 14.08
N ARG A 295 8.24 8.04 12.78
CA ARG A 295 8.42 7.05 11.70
C ARG A 295 9.74 6.28 11.82
N THR A 296 10.85 6.97 12.07
CA THR A 296 12.18 6.34 12.22
C THR A 296 12.24 5.41 13.43
N LEU A 297 11.72 5.86 14.58
CA LEU A 297 11.67 5.05 15.79
C LEU A 297 10.82 3.79 15.56
N LEU A 298 9.66 3.93 14.91
CA LEU A 298 8.78 2.82 14.61
C LEU A 298 9.39 1.83 13.61
N ALA A 299 10.15 2.29 12.63
CA ALA A 299 10.86 1.39 11.72
C ALA A 299 11.87 0.50 12.46
N VAL A 300 12.64 1.06 13.40
CA VAL A 300 13.54 0.27 14.27
C VAL A 300 12.76 -0.69 15.15
N ALA A 301 11.65 -0.23 15.74
CA ALA A 301 10.79 -1.07 16.58
C ALA A 301 10.13 -2.21 15.78
N VAL A 302 9.77 -2.00 14.51
CA VAL A 302 9.27 -3.04 13.59
C VAL A 302 10.31 -4.14 13.37
N VAL A 303 11.57 -3.78 13.16
CA VAL A 303 12.66 -4.78 13.02
C VAL A 303 12.82 -5.58 14.32
N ALA A 304 12.87 -4.91 15.47
CA ALA A 304 12.96 -5.58 16.77
C ALA A 304 11.76 -6.51 17.02
N GLY A 305 10.55 -6.06 16.68
CA GLY A 305 9.32 -6.86 16.77
C GLY A 305 9.32 -8.06 15.83
N GLY A 306 9.84 -7.92 14.61
CA GLY A 306 10.02 -9.01 13.65
C GLY A 306 10.99 -10.08 14.17
N VAL A 307 12.12 -9.66 14.78
CA VAL A 307 13.06 -10.59 15.46
C VAL A 307 12.39 -11.29 16.64
N ALA A 308 11.62 -10.56 17.44
CA ALA A 308 10.87 -11.16 18.56
C ALA A 308 9.83 -12.17 18.06
N LEU A 309 9.11 -11.84 16.98
CA LEU A 309 8.16 -12.75 16.34
C LEU A 309 8.83 -14.02 15.82
N TRP A 310 10.00 -13.89 15.16
CA TRP A 310 10.77 -15.03 14.69
C TRP A 310 11.19 -15.96 15.83
N ARG A 311 11.67 -15.38 16.95
CA ARG A 311 12.09 -16.15 18.14
C ARG A 311 10.92 -16.84 18.83
N ARG A 312 9.73 -16.21 18.80
CA ARG A 312 8.50 -16.74 19.43
C ARG A 312 7.85 -17.86 18.59
N ASP A 313 7.73 -17.64 17.29
CA ASP A 313 7.09 -18.55 16.33
C ASP A 313 7.82 -18.43 14.99
N GLY A 314 8.81 -19.29 14.77
CA GLY A 314 9.62 -19.26 13.57
C GLY A 314 8.83 -19.51 12.28
N ARG A 315 7.66 -20.20 12.35
CA ARG A 315 6.76 -20.39 11.20
C ARG A 315 6.09 -19.08 10.82
N LEU A 316 5.51 -18.40 11.78
CA LEU A 316 4.90 -17.09 11.58
C LEU A 316 5.95 -16.03 11.26
N GLY A 317 7.13 -16.10 11.89
CA GLY A 317 8.27 -15.23 11.57
C GLY A 317 8.71 -15.35 10.12
N ARG A 318 8.70 -16.58 9.55
CA ARG A 318 8.97 -16.80 8.12
C ARG A 318 7.91 -16.15 7.23
N VAL A 319 6.63 -16.29 7.57
CA VAL A 319 5.54 -15.62 6.83
C VAL A 319 5.71 -14.11 6.89
N TRP A 320 5.99 -13.56 8.09
CA TRP A 320 6.23 -12.13 8.27
C TRP A 320 7.44 -11.64 7.45
N LEU A 321 8.55 -12.40 7.44
CA LEU A 321 9.73 -12.06 6.66
C LEU A 321 9.43 -12.07 5.16
N CYS A 322 8.79 -13.13 4.65
CA CYS A 322 8.58 -13.30 3.21
C CYS A 322 7.46 -12.40 2.67
N LEU A 323 6.30 -12.34 3.31
CA LEU A 323 5.13 -11.61 2.81
C LEU A 323 5.01 -10.20 3.40
N GLY A 324 5.71 -9.91 4.50
CA GLY A 324 5.68 -8.62 5.17
C GLY A 324 6.94 -7.80 4.91
N ALA A 325 8.11 -8.26 5.34
CA ALA A 325 9.35 -7.48 5.26
C ALA A 325 9.98 -7.47 3.86
N LEU A 326 10.01 -8.62 3.16
CA LEU A 326 10.62 -8.73 1.83
C LEU A 326 9.99 -7.78 0.79
N PRO A 327 8.68 -7.51 0.77
CA PRO A 327 8.11 -6.47 -0.08
C PRO A 327 8.73 -5.09 0.09
N PHE A 328 9.06 -4.66 1.32
CA PHE A 328 9.75 -3.38 1.56
C PHE A 328 11.17 -3.41 1.01
N VAL A 329 11.90 -4.52 1.22
CA VAL A 329 13.26 -4.69 0.69
C VAL A 329 13.24 -4.73 -0.84
N ALA A 330 12.32 -5.48 -1.43
CA ALA A 330 12.18 -5.57 -2.89
C ALA A 330 11.81 -4.22 -3.50
N ALA A 331 10.88 -3.47 -2.90
CA ALA A 331 10.52 -2.12 -3.34
C ALA A 331 11.71 -1.16 -3.23
N ALA A 332 12.53 -1.29 -2.18
CA ALA A 332 13.75 -0.51 -2.02
C ALA A 332 14.79 -0.83 -3.10
N VAL A 333 14.97 -2.12 -3.42
CA VAL A 333 15.87 -2.56 -4.50
C VAL A 333 15.39 -2.07 -5.85
N VAL A 334 14.11 -2.24 -6.18
CA VAL A 334 13.53 -1.71 -7.44
C VAL A 334 13.70 -0.19 -7.48
N GLY A 335 13.38 0.49 -6.38
CA GLY A 335 13.47 1.94 -6.25
C GLY A 335 14.89 2.52 -6.38
N ALA A 336 15.94 1.70 -6.25
CA ALA A 336 17.32 2.11 -6.52
C ALA A 336 17.61 2.24 -8.03
N PHE A 337 16.82 1.60 -8.89
CA PHE A 337 17.00 1.60 -10.34
C PHE A 337 15.93 2.44 -11.06
N THR A 338 14.73 2.54 -10.50
CA THR A 338 13.63 3.32 -11.07
C THR A 338 12.78 3.91 -9.95
N PRO A 339 12.23 5.12 -10.10
CA PRO A 339 11.33 5.72 -9.12
C PRO A 339 10.08 4.84 -8.92
N PHE A 340 9.97 4.18 -7.77
CA PHE A 340 8.89 3.21 -7.51
C PHE A 340 8.35 3.29 -6.08
N LEU A 341 9.19 3.67 -5.10
CA LEU A 341 8.86 3.56 -3.69
C LEU A 341 7.94 4.71 -3.24
N LEU A 342 6.69 4.37 -3.02
CA LEU A 342 5.70 5.17 -2.30
C LEU A 342 5.13 4.34 -1.15
N ASP A 343 4.74 4.96 -0.05
CA ASP A 343 4.13 4.26 1.09
C ASP A 343 2.94 3.40 0.63
N ARG A 344 2.11 3.93 -0.26
CA ARG A 344 0.89 3.30 -0.78
C ARG A 344 1.14 2.08 -1.68
N THR A 345 2.29 1.98 -2.35
CA THR A 345 2.64 0.78 -3.14
C THR A 345 2.88 -0.45 -2.28
N LEU A 346 3.09 -0.25 -0.97
CA LEU A 346 3.32 -1.29 0.02
C LEU A 346 2.05 -1.69 0.81
N SER A 347 0.86 -1.24 0.37
CA SER A 347 -0.43 -1.51 1.04
C SER A 347 -0.68 -2.99 1.31
N LEU A 348 -0.23 -3.88 0.41
CA LEU A 348 -0.35 -5.34 0.59
C LEU A 348 0.46 -5.90 1.77
N ALA A 349 1.48 -5.20 2.23
CA ALA A 349 2.33 -5.58 3.36
C ALA A 349 2.09 -4.73 4.62
N ALA A 350 1.10 -3.82 4.60
CA ALA A 350 0.83 -2.86 5.68
C ALA A 350 0.41 -3.52 7.02
N TRP A 351 0.01 -4.78 7.01
CA TRP A 351 -0.25 -5.59 8.20
C TRP A 351 1.03 -5.94 8.98
N ALA A 352 2.18 -6.00 8.30
CA ALA A 352 3.41 -6.54 8.89
C ALA A 352 4.04 -5.63 9.95
N PRO A 353 4.14 -4.29 9.76
CA PRO A 353 4.59 -3.37 10.80
C PRO A 353 3.71 -3.42 12.05
N VAL A 354 2.39 -3.41 11.91
CA VAL A 354 1.49 -3.43 13.07
C VAL A 354 1.55 -4.75 13.84
N LEU A 355 1.73 -5.89 13.14
CA LEU A 355 1.94 -7.19 13.77
C LEU A 355 3.24 -7.22 14.57
N ALA A 356 4.36 -6.77 13.99
CA ALA A 356 5.66 -6.72 14.65
C ALA A 356 5.62 -5.84 15.91
N LEU A 357 5.01 -4.66 15.82
CA LEU A 357 4.83 -3.76 16.98
C LEU A 357 3.92 -4.37 18.04
N GLY A 358 2.89 -5.11 17.67
CA GLY A 358 2.05 -5.84 18.61
C GLY A 358 2.83 -6.88 19.42
N VAL A 359 3.70 -7.64 18.75
CA VAL A 359 4.57 -8.63 19.40
C VAL A 359 5.62 -7.94 20.28
N LEU A 360 6.26 -6.88 19.81
CA LEU A 360 7.22 -6.11 20.62
C LEU A 360 6.53 -5.54 21.86
N GLY A 361 5.33 -4.97 21.71
CA GLY A 361 4.55 -4.43 22.83
C GLY A 361 4.26 -5.50 23.90
N GLU A 362 3.89 -6.71 23.50
CA GLU A 362 3.69 -7.81 24.45
C GLU A 362 4.99 -8.19 25.16
N VAL A 363 6.12 -8.27 24.45
CA VAL A 363 7.44 -8.55 25.04
C VAL A 363 7.84 -7.48 26.06
N LEU A 364 7.62 -6.21 25.73
CA LEU A 364 7.92 -5.09 26.66
C LEU A 364 7.03 -5.15 27.91
N ILE A 365 5.73 -5.44 27.77
CA ILE A 365 4.81 -5.59 28.90
C ILE A 365 5.19 -6.81 29.75
N ALA A 366 5.59 -7.92 29.15
CA ALA A 366 6.00 -9.11 29.87
C ALA A 366 7.32 -8.87 30.66
N ARG A 367 8.25 -8.11 30.09
CA ARG A 367 9.57 -7.84 30.69
C ARG A 367 9.53 -6.73 31.74
N TRP A 368 8.73 -5.67 31.49
CA TRP A 368 8.62 -4.49 32.34
C TRP A 368 7.16 -4.01 32.40
N ARG A 369 6.35 -4.67 33.24
CA ARG A 369 4.89 -4.51 33.24
C ARG A 369 4.40 -3.07 33.17
N LEU A 370 4.88 -2.19 34.07
CA LEU A 370 4.46 -0.79 34.12
C LEU A 370 4.99 0.02 32.93
N ILE A 371 6.31 -0.07 32.71
CA ILE A 371 6.97 0.68 31.63
C ILE A 371 6.46 0.22 30.27
N GLY A 372 6.37 -1.09 30.03
CA GLY A 372 5.86 -1.65 28.78
C GLY A 372 4.41 -1.27 28.52
N THR A 373 3.54 -1.28 29.56
CA THR A 373 2.16 -0.82 29.42
C THR A 373 2.10 0.68 29.11
N ALA A 374 2.92 1.49 29.78
CA ALA A 374 3.00 2.94 29.53
C ALA A 374 3.50 3.23 28.10
N LEU A 375 4.53 2.53 27.61
CA LEU A 375 5.06 2.70 26.25
C LEU A 375 4.03 2.31 25.18
N VAL A 376 3.36 1.17 25.36
CA VAL A 376 2.28 0.74 24.43
C VAL A 376 1.13 1.72 24.46
N GLY A 377 0.70 2.17 25.64
CA GLY A 377 -0.33 3.19 25.79
C GLY A 377 0.04 4.49 25.10
N ALA A 378 1.27 4.98 25.32
CA ALA A 378 1.79 6.19 24.69
C ALA A 378 1.84 6.05 23.15
N LEU A 379 2.26 4.89 22.64
CA LEU A 379 2.25 4.60 21.20
C LEU A 379 0.83 4.68 20.61
N LEU A 380 -0.13 3.99 21.24
CA LEU A 380 -1.52 4.00 20.77
C LEU A 380 -2.11 5.41 20.80
N VAL A 381 -1.85 6.19 21.85
CA VAL A 381 -2.29 7.59 21.94
C VAL A 381 -1.63 8.43 20.86
N ALA A 382 -0.31 8.31 20.66
CA ALA A 382 0.41 9.08 19.65
C ALA A 382 -0.10 8.79 18.21
N VAL A 383 -0.35 7.50 17.90
CA VAL A 383 -0.90 7.11 16.60
C VAL A 383 -2.33 7.64 16.45
N LEU A 384 -3.18 7.52 17.47
CA LEU A 384 -4.55 8.01 17.43
C LEU A 384 -4.62 9.54 17.28
N VAL A 385 -3.78 10.28 18.01
CA VAL A 385 -3.69 11.75 17.92
C VAL A 385 -3.21 12.15 16.53
N GLY A 386 -2.18 11.49 15.98
CA GLY A 386 -1.71 11.72 14.62
C GLY A 386 -2.83 11.49 13.58
N THR A 387 -3.56 10.39 13.70
CA THR A 387 -4.68 10.07 12.82
C THR A 387 -5.84 11.07 12.97
N ALA A 388 -6.18 11.45 14.20
CA ALA A 388 -7.22 12.46 14.44
C ALA A 388 -6.81 13.83 13.89
N GLY A 389 -5.55 14.24 14.08
CA GLY A 389 -4.99 15.46 13.49
C GLY A 389 -5.06 15.45 11.97
N PHE A 390 -4.68 14.31 11.36
CA PHE A 390 -4.82 14.11 9.92
C PHE A 390 -6.28 14.22 9.44
N LEU A 391 -7.22 13.59 10.16
CA LEU A 391 -8.64 13.64 9.82
C LEU A 391 -9.27 15.02 10.05
N ALA A 392 -8.71 15.83 10.95
CA ALA A 392 -9.18 17.19 11.20
C ALA A 392 -8.79 18.18 10.08
N VAL A 393 -7.71 17.88 9.34
CA VAL A 393 -7.29 18.71 8.21
C VAL A 393 -8.09 18.30 6.98
N LYS A 394 -8.82 19.27 6.37
CA LYS A 394 -9.39 19.06 5.04
C LYS A 394 -8.26 18.75 4.08
N ARG A 395 -8.17 17.50 3.61
CA ARG A 395 -7.01 16.99 2.88
C ARG A 395 -6.79 17.65 1.54
N TYR A 396 -7.83 18.27 0.99
CA TYR A 396 -7.77 18.99 -0.26
C TYR A 396 -8.41 20.34 -0.07
N ASP A 397 -7.60 21.35 0.24
CA ASP A 397 -8.04 22.75 0.31
C ASP A 397 -8.59 23.28 -1.02
N VAL A 398 -8.44 22.51 -2.09
CA VAL A 398 -9.05 22.78 -3.40
C VAL A 398 -10.57 22.63 -3.45
N ASP A 399 -11.24 22.09 -2.42
CA ASP A 399 -12.70 21.99 -2.40
C ASP A 399 -13.35 23.39 -2.45
N LEU A 400 -12.80 24.36 -1.73
CA LEU A 400 -13.29 25.75 -1.76
C LEU A 400 -13.10 26.37 -3.15
N SER A 401 -11.94 26.12 -3.77
CA SER A 401 -11.65 26.58 -5.13
C SER A 401 -12.59 25.99 -6.15
N MET A 402 -12.87 24.67 -6.02
CA MET A 402 -13.82 23.99 -6.91
C MET A 402 -15.24 24.51 -6.74
N ASP A 403 -15.69 24.77 -5.51
CA ASP A 403 -16.99 25.33 -5.25
C ASP A 403 -17.10 26.77 -5.80
N HIS A 404 -16.05 27.57 -5.61
CA HIS A 404 -16.00 28.91 -6.20
C HIS A 404 -16.01 28.84 -7.73
N LEU A 405 -15.16 28.02 -8.34
CA LEU A 405 -15.09 27.83 -9.79
C LEU A 405 -16.45 27.41 -10.34
N HIS A 406 -17.11 26.43 -9.71
CA HIS A 406 -18.46 25.99 -10.09
C HIS A 406 -19.50 27.14 -10.01
N SER A 407 -19.38 28.05 -9.05
CA SER A 407 -20.30 29.15 -8.87
C SER A 407 -20.17 30.26 -9.93
N VAL A 408 -18.97 30.40 -10.54
CA VAL A 408 -18.68 31.51 -11.47
C VAL A 408 -18.67 31.10 -12.94
N VAL A 409 -18.38 29.82 -13.24
CA VAL A 409 -18.30 29.30 -14.61
C VAL A 409 -19.67 29.25 -15.25
N ARG A 410 -19.76 29.62 -16.52
CA ARG A 410 -20.98 29.58 -17.35
C ARG A 410 -20.78 28.74 -18.60
N ALA A 411 -21.89 28.34 -19.23
CA ALA A 411 -21.83 27.66 -20.51
C ALA A 411 -21.10 28.51 -21.55
N GLY A 412 -20.16 27.92 -22.27
CA GLY A 412 -19.28 28.59 -23.24
C GLY A 412 -17.94 29.03 -22.68
N ASP A 413 -17.77 29.08 -21.33
CA ASP A 413 -16.50 29.38 -20.71
C ASP A 413 -15.52 28.20 -20.88
N VAL A 414 -14.23 28.51 -20.81
CA VAL A 414 -13.15 27.51 -20.74
C VAL A 414 -12.60 27.50 -19.33
N VAL A 415 -12.40 26.32 -18.78
CA VAL A 415 -11.68 26.10 -17.54
C VAL A 415 -10.31 25.55 -17.87
N ALA A 416 -9.25 26.19 -17.40
CA ALA A 416 -7.87 25.76 -17.52
C ALA A 416 -7.27 25.54 -16.14
N THR A 417 -6.49 24.48 -15.95
CA THR A 417 -5.91 24.15 -14.66
C THR A 417 -4.41 24.03 -14.73
N ARG A 418 -3.71 24.63 -13.76
CA ARG A 418 -2.26 24.59 -13.66
C ARG A 418 -1.85 24.31 -12.20
N PRO A 419 -1.23 23.20 -11.87
CA PRO A 419 -0.81 22.14 -12.81
C PRO A 419 -2.01 21.37 -13.42
N SER A 420 -1.76 20.73 -14.55
CA SER A 420 -2.74 19.93 -15.32
C SER A 420 -3.50 18.90 -14.47
N ARG A 421 -2.87 18.37 -13.43
CA ARG A 421 -3.50 17.42 -12.49
C ARG A 421 -4.81 17.89 -11.85
N TYR A 422 -5.08 19.19 -11.79
CA TYR A 422 -6.37 19.69 -11.31
C TYR A 422 -7.49 19.63 -12.36
N GLY A 423 -7.16 19.33 -13.62
CA GLY A 423 -8.14 19.20 -14.71
C GLY A 423 -9.17 18.11 -14.44
N ALA A 424 -8.73 16.93 -14.03
CA ALA A 424 -9.65 15.84 -13.71
C ALA A 424 -10.59 16.19 -12.55
N LEU A 425 -10.11 16.94 -11.55
CA LEU A 425 -10.93 17.36 -10.42
C LEU A 425 -11.97 18.42 -10.84
N ALA A 426 -11.56 19.41 -11.63
CA ALA A 426 -12.45 20.44 -12.17
C ALA A 426 -13.48 19.85 -13.12
N ASP A 427 -13.09 18.94 -14.03
CA ASP A 427 -13.99 18.23 -14.91
C ASP A 427 -15.03 17.42 -14.12
N TYR A 428 -14.61 16.67 -13.11
CA TYR A 428 -15.54 15.90 -12.29
C TYR A 428 -16.54 16.81 -11.55
N ARG A 429 -16.10 17.93 -10.97
CA ARG A 429 -16.97 18.86 -10.22
C ARG A 429 -17.95 19.60 -11.13
N ILE A 430 -17.50 20.10 -12.27
CA ILE A 430 -18.29 20.89 -13.19
C ILE A 430 -19.06 20.00 -14.16
N GLY A 431 -18.36 19.04 -14.80
CA GLY A 431 -18.93 18.17 -15.82
C GLY A 431 -19.86 17.11 -15.23
N VAL A 432 -19.39 16.35 -14.25
CA VAL A 432 -20.15 15.22 -13.71
C VAL A 432 -21.16 15.65 -12.66
N LEU A 433 -20.69 16.28 -11.58
CA LEU A 433 -21.58 16.68 -10.48
C LEU A 433 -22.43 17.90 -10.84
N GLY A 434 -21.88 18.84 -11.61
CA GLY A 434 -22.61 20.01 -12.10
C GLY A 434 -23.53 19.72 -13.29
N GLY A 435 -23.47 18.53 -13.88
CA GLY A 435 -24.31 18.12 -15.01
C GLY A 435 -24.05 18.90 -16.31
N ALA A 436 -22.96 19.64 -16.41
CA ALA A 436 -22.58 20.40 -17.58
C ALA A 436 -21.72 19.53 -18.53
N PRO A 437 -22.05 19.38 -19.82
CA PRO A 437 -21.17 18.70 -20.75
C PRO A 437 -19.86 19.50 -20.87
N VAL A 438 -18.73 18.77 -20.88
CA VAL A 438 -17.40 19.36 -21.03
C VAL A 438 -16.69 18.78 -22.24
N ARG A 439 -15.87 19.61 -22.90
CA ARG A 439 -15.09 19.22 -24.08
C ARG A 439 -13.66 19.75 -23.94
N ALA A 440 -12.69 18.88 -24.03
CA ALA A 440 -11.27 19.24 -24.04
C ALA A 440 -10.98 20.28 -25.13
N VAL A 441 -10.21 21.30 -24.78
CA VAL A 441 -9.78 22.36 -25.69
C VAL A 441 -8.33 22.73 -25.39
N HIS A 442 -7.66 23.32 -26.40
CA HIS A 442 -6.35 23.91 -26.19
C HIS A 442 -6.50 25.41 -25.96
N VAL A 443 -5.78 25.98 -24.99
CA VAL A 443 -5.74 27.41 -24.69
C VAL A 443 -4.37 27.96 -25.10
N PRO A 444 -4.27 28.67 -26.22
CA PRO A 444 -3.01 29.28 -26.67
C PRO A 444 -2.45 30.23 -25.61
N GLY A 445 -1.13 30.24 -25.41
CA GLY A 445 -0.48 31.13 -24.44
C GLY A 445 -0.60 30.75 -22.98
N VAL A 446 -1.25 29.64 -22.63
CA VAL A 446 -1.34 29.08 -21.28
C VAL A 446 -0.73 27.68 -21.26
N PRO A 447 0.62 27.57 -21.22
CA PRO A 447 1.30 26.28 -21.25
C PRO A 447 1.08 25.46 -19.98
N ASP A 448 1.33 24.16 -20.07
CA ASP A 448 1.23 23.19 -18.97
C ASP A 448 -0.17 23.13 -18.30
N THR A 449 -1.22 23.30 -19.10
CA THR A 449 -2.59 23.26 -18.60
C THR A 449 -3.41 22.18 -19.27
N ASP A 450 -4.27 21.52 -18.48
CA ASP A 450 -5.47 20.85 -19.00
C ASP A 450 -6.57 21.90 -19.09
N ALA A 451 -7.28 21.94 -20.21
CA ALA A 451 -8.37 22.86 -20.39
C ALA A 451 -9.58 22.19 -21.06
N PHE A 452 -10.77 22.59 -20.66
CA PHE A 452 -12.02 22.14 -21.24
C PHE A 452 -13.06 23.27 -21.32
N ARG A 453 -13.89 23.21 -22.34
CA ARG A 453 -15.05 24.12 -22.50
C ARG A 453 -16.25 23.51 -21.80
N VAL A 454 -16.98 24.34 -21.08
CA VAL A 454 -18.18 23.96 -20.33
C VAL A 454 -19.44 24.25 -21.16
N GLY A 455 -20.34 23.29 -21.26
CA GLY A 455 -21.59 23.41 -21.97
C GLY A 455 -21.47 23.32 -23.50
N THR A 456 -22.61 23.38 -24.17
CA THR A 456 -22.74 23.32 -25.66
C THR A 456 -22.95 24.70 -26.30
N GLY A 457 -22.94 25.77 -25.52
CA GLY A 457 -23.15 27.13 -25.99
C GLY A 457 -22.00 27.68 -26.85
N PRO A 458 -22.18 28.86 -27.48
CA PRO A 458 -21.10 29.54 -28.18
C PRO A 458 -19.94 29.85 -27.22
N ALA A 459 -18.72 29.97 -27.74
CA ALA A 459 -17.57 30.34 -26.93
C ALA A 459 -17.75 31.74 -26.33
N SER A 460 -17.64 31.87 -25.01
CA SER A 460 -17.73 33.17 -24.32
C SER A 460 -16.46 34.00 -24.46
N GLY A 461 -15.34 33.37 -24.87
CA GLY A 461 -14.02 33.99 -24.85
C GLY A 461 -13.35 34.00 -23.46
N ARG A 462 -14.08 33.72 -22.38
CA ARG A 462 -13.53 33.71 -21.03
C ARG A 462 -12.82 32.38 -20.72
N VAL A 463 -11.66 32.51 -20.08
CA VAL A 463 -10.88 31.39 -19.56
C VAL A 463 -10.75 31.56 -18.04
N TRP A 464 -11.25 30.60 -17.28
CA TRP A 464 -11.07 30.51 -15.83
C TRP A 464 -9.82 29.65 -15.55
N LEU A 465 -8.73 30.30 -15.12
CA LEU A 465 -7.48 29.62 -14.78
C LEU A 465 -7.43 29.32 -13.29
N LEU A 466 -7.47 28.03 -12.94
CA LEU A 466 -7.17 27.54 -11.59
C LEU A 466 -5.67 27.24 -11.52
N ALA A 467 -4.95 27.90 -10.63
CA ALA A 467 -3.52 27.71 -10.43
C ALA A 467 -3.18 27.61 -8.93
N LEU A 468 -1.97 27.13 -8.59
CA LEU A 468 -1.45 27.25 -7.23
C LEU A 468 -1.25 28.72 -6.86
N ALA A 469 -1.49 29.10 -5.60
CA ALA A 469 -1.36 30.48 -5.13
C ALA A 469 0.03 31.07 -5.39
N GLY A 470 1.08 30.26 -5.33
CA GLY A 470 2.46 30.65 -5.65
C GLY A 470 2.85 30.62 -7.13
N ASP A 471 1.96 30.20 -8.04
CA ASP A 471 2.24 30.21 -9.49
C ASP A 471 1.91 31.59 -10.07
N HIS A 472 2.91 32.42 -10.27
CA HIS A 472 2.77 33.77 -10.82
C HIS A 472 3.08 33.85 -12.33
N ARG A 473 3.12 32.73 -13.04
CA ARG A 473 3.32 32.72 -14.49
C ARG A 473 2.17 33.43 -15.19
N ARG A 474 2.51 34.41 -16.03
CA ARG A 474 1.52 35.15 -16.81
C ARG A 474 0.95 34.29 -17.95
N ALA A 475 -0.25 34.63 -18.39
CA ALA A 475 -0.87 34.08 -19.61
C ALA A 475 -0.72 35.12 -20.73
N PRO A 476 0.34 35.05 -21.60
CA PRO A 476 0.55 36.02 -22.66
C PRO A 476 -0.64 36.05 -23.63
N GLY A 477 -1.07 37.24 -24.00
CA GLY A 477 -2.23 37.44 -24.88
C GLY A 477 -3.59 37.45 -24.17
N TYR A 478 -3.57 37.47 -22.85
CA TYR A 478 -4.80 37.56 -22.03
C TYR A 478 -4.71 38.73 -21.04
N GLU A 479 -5.88 39.31 -20.71
CA GLU A 479 -6.07 40.25 -19.61
C GLU A 479 -7.08 39.71 -18.59
N SER A 480 -7.05 40.26 -17.38
CA SER A 480 -7.95 39.82 -16.31
C SER A 480 -9.36 40.38 -16.55
N CYS A 481 -10.37 39.52 -16.51
CA CYS A 481 -11.78 39.90 -16.67
C CYS A 481 -12.57 39.97 -15.36
N ALA A 482 -11.98 39.53 -14.25
CA ALA A 482 -12.56 39.63 -12.92
C ALA A 482 -11.46 39.65 -11.84
N PRO A 483 -11.76 40.10 -10.60
CA PRO A 483 -10.82 40.00 -9.50
C PRO A 483 -10.34 38.55 -9.27
N THR A 484 -9.05 38.40 -8.99
CA THR A 484 -8.47 37.08 -8.63
C THR A 484 -9.02 36.63 -7.29
N TRP A 485 -9.56 35.43 -7.26
CA TRP A 485 -9.97 34.75 -6.03
C TRP A 485 -8.86 33.82 -5.54
N THR A 486 -8.70 33.67 -4.21
CA THR A 486 -7.75 32.72 -3.62
C THR A 486 -8.23 32.23 -2.26
N ASP A 487 -7.92 30.96 -1.94
CA ASP A 487 -8.08 30.34 -0.62
C ASP A 487 -6.74 30.23 0.14
N GLY A 488 -5.66 30.80 -0.42
CA GLY A 488 -4.30 30.73 0.15
C GLY A 488 -3.49 29.53 -0.38
N VAL A 489 -4.12 28.52 -0.94
CA VAL A 489 -3.49 27.32 -1.54
C VAL A 489 -3.54 27.40 -3.06
N THR A 490 -4.69 27.78 -3.58
CA THR A 490 -4.94 27.97 -5.00
C THR A 490 -5.46 29.38 -5.27
N ARG A 491 -5.41 29.78 -6.54
CA ARG A 491 -5.99 31.00 -7.06
C ARG A 491 -6.80 30.71 -8.31
N ILE A 492 -7.87 31.47 -8.51
CA ILE A 492 -8.70 31.42 -9.70
C ILE A 492 -8.68 32.81 -10.36
N GLU A 493 -8.30 32.85 -11.62
CA GLU A 493 -8.23 34.03 -12.44
C GLU A 493 -9.23 33.94 -13.60
N CYS A 494 -10.00 34.98 -13.81
CA CYS A 494 -10.74 35.15 -15.05
C CYS A 494 -9.82 35.83 -16.08
N LEU A 495 -9.64 35.20 -17.24
CA LEU A 495 -8.84 35.70 -18.33
C LEU A 495 -9.68 35.84 -19.61
N GLN A 496 -9.49 36.92 -20.35
CA GLN A 496 -10.07 37.09 -21.67
C GLN A 496 -8.97 37.46 -22.67
N PRO A 497 -9.07 36.99 -23.92
CA PRO A 497 -8.09 37.38 -24.95
C PRO A 497 -8.04 38.90 -25.09
N LEU A 498 -6.82 39.43 -25.22
CA LEU A 498 -6.63 40.81 -25.60
C LEU A 498 -7.25 41.03 -26.98
N GLU A 499 -8.16 42.02 -27.09
CA GLU A 499 -8.66 42.45 -28.38
C GLU A 499 -7.46 42.96 -29.21
N ARG A 500 -7.24 42.35 -30.38
CA ARG A 500 -6.18 42.76 -31.34
C ARG A 500 -6.64 43.89 -32.23
#